data_47c16b3aae7368360e4d3d5320177e66
#
_entry.id   47c16b3aae7368360e4d3d5320177e66
#
_cell.length_a   1.000
_cell.length_b   1.000
_cell.length_c   1.000
_cell.angle_alpha   90.00
_cell.angle_beta   90.00
_cell.angle_gamma   90.00
#
_symmetry.space_group_name_H-M   'P 1'
#
loop_
_entity.id
_entity.type
_entity.pdbx_description
1 polymer ?
#
loop_
_entity_poly.entity_id
_entity_poly.type
_entity_poly.pdbx_seq_one_letter_code
_entity_poly.pdbx_strand_id
1 'polypeptide(L)'
;SLQANNLRYRDFLTVALMIRSDDLFPDNWIYIHDSKVQVGRVQNFRSWSPEMVPDPSIACVGLEYFCFENDNLWASTDADLIELAKKEMGILGLCKPEDVVGGAVVRQEKAYPVYDDDYAANVEAMRSELEVRYPTLHMVGRNGMHRYNNQDHAMMTAMLTVENIAAGSRVYNIWNVNEDAEYHEAGDEGEQQIIAAKVTEDQAAALTSERDVPKRIAPAGQPDVDDISKAA
;
A
#
# COMPACT_ATOMS: atom_id res chain seq x y z
N SER A 1 -7.40 -13.53 20.45
CA SER A 1 -7.95 -12.41 21.22
C SER A 1 -9.17 -11.85 20.52
N LEU A 2 -10.13 -11.32 21.26
CA LEU A 2 -11.33 -10.71 20.68
C LEU A 2 -10.97 -9.54 19.74
N GLN A 3 -9.94 -8.77 20.09
CA GLN A 3 -9.45 -7.63 19.32
C GLN A 3 -8.95 -8.05 17.93
N ALA A 4 -8.29 -9.20 17.81
CA ALA A 4 -7.83 -9.70 16.51
C ALA A 4 -8.99 -9.98 15.56
N ASN A 5 -10.12 -10.48 16.08
CA ASN A 5 -11.30 -10.78 15.28
C ASN A 5 -12.07 -9.50 14.84
N ASN A 6 -11.79 -8.37 15.50
CA ASN A 6 -12.39 -7.09 15.16
C ASN A 6 -11.60 -6.34 14.07
N LEU A 7 -10.34 -6.73 13.80
CA LEU A 7 -9.56 -6.13 12.73
C LEU A 7 -10.10 -6.56 11.37
N ARG A 8 -10.33 -5.58 10.52
CA ARG A 8 -10.93 -5.78 9.19
C ARG A 8 -9.90 -5.56 8.10
N TYR A 9 -10.10 -6.27 6.99
CA TYR A 9 -9.29 -6.15 5.79
C TYR A 9 -10.18 -5.94 4.58
N ARG A 10 -9.65 -5.26 3.58
CA ARG A 10 -10.19 -5.23 2.23
C ARG A 10 -9.38 -6.20 1.38
N ASP A 11 -10.09 -6.97 0.59
CA ASP A 11 -9.50 -7.88 -0.39
C ASP A 11 -9.24 -7.13 -1.70
N PHE A 12 -8.43 -7.74 -2.53
CA PHE A 12 -7.95 -7.13 -3.76
C PHE A 12 -7.99 -8.15 -4.88
N LEU A 13 -8.57 -7.74 -6.00
CA LEU A 13 -8.68 -8.56 -7.18
C LEU A 13 -8.03 -7.83 -8.35
N THR A 14 -7.13 -8.51 -9.04
CA THR A 14 -6.51 -8.00 -10.26
C THR A 14 -6.90 -8.89 -11.43
N VAL A 15 -7.44 -8.29 -12.48
CA VAL A 15 -7.63 -8.96 -13.76
C VAL A 15 -6.54 -8.47 -14.71
N ALA A 16 -5.59 -9.34 -15.02
CA ALA A 16 -4.58 -9.08 -16.03
C ALA A 16 -5.16 -9.36 -17.41
N LEU A 17 -5.04 -8.41 -18.34
CA LEU A 17 -5.42 -8.57 -19.74
C LEU A 17 -4.19 -8.46 -20.65
N MET A 18 -4.07 -9.39 -21.58
CA MET A 18 -3.11 -9.34 -22.68
C MET A 18 -3.83 -8.77 -23.92
N ILE A 19 -3.30 -7.68 -24.46
CA ILE A 19 -3.96 -6.89 -25.51
C ILE A 19 -3.01 -6.78 -26.68
N ARG A 20 -3.51 -7.02 -27.88
CA ARG A 20 -2.74 -6.83 -29.12
C ARG A 20 -2.54 -5.34 -29.39
N SER A 21 -1.47 -4.81 -28.80
CA SER A 21 -1.03 -3.43 -28.94
C SER A 21 0.43 -3.33 -28.52
N ASP A 22 1.18 -2.45 -29.14
CA ASP A 22 2.56 -2.16 -28.76
C ASP A 22 2.63 -1.15 -27.59
N ASP A 23 1.63 -0.28 -27.46
CA ASP A 23 1.48 0.67 -26.37
C ASP A 23 -0.01 1.02 -26.14
N LEU A 24 -0.40 1.30 -24.89
CA LEU A 24 -1.76 1.74 -24.53
C LEU A 24 -1.75 3.15 -23.94
N PHE A 25 -0.90 3.38 -22.93
CA PHE A 25 -0.70 4.67 -22.28
C PHE A 25 0.66 4.65 -21.56
N PRO A 26 1.33 5.82 -21.39
CA PRO A 26 2.70 5.88 -20.89
C PRO A 26 2.80 5.78 -19.36
N ASP A 27 1.69 5.96 -18.64
CA ASP A 27 1.69 5.96 -17.18
C ASP A 27 1.86 4.56 -16.62
N ASN A 28 2.48 4.44 -15.44
CA ASN A 28 2.61 3.17 -14.73
C ASN A 28 1.25 2.65 -14.27
N TRP A 29 0.37 3.56 -13.82
CA TRP A 29 -1.04 3.31 -13.53
C TRP A 29 -1.87 4.58 -13.68
N ILE A 30 -3.15 4.39 -13.88
CA ILE A 30 -4.16 5.45 -13.91
C ILE A 30 -5.30 5.10 -12.95
N TYR A 31 -5.78 6.09 -12.21
CA TYR A 31 -6.98 5.97 -11.39
C TYR A 31 -8.23 6.20 -12.21
N ILE A 32 -9.26 5.40 -11.98
CA ILE A 32 -10.52 5.46 -12.72
C ILE A 32 -11.62 5.97 -11.80
N HIS A 33 -12.19 7.11 -12.16
CA HIS A 33 -13.28 7.76 -11.42
C HIS A 33 -14.60 7.79 -12.22
N ASP A 34 -14.75 6.94 -13.26
CA ASP A 34 -15.97 6.85 -14.05
C ASP A 34 -16.97 5.90 -13.40
N SER A 35 -18.15 6.41 -13.06
CA SER A 35 -19.23 5.63 -12.42
C SER A 35 -19.84 4.52 -13.28
N LYS A 36 -19.46 4.44 -14.58
CA LYS A 36 -19.93 3.39 -15.49
C LYS A 36 -19.16 2.08 -15.36
N VAL A 37 -18.05 2.09 -14.63
CA VAL A 37 -17.16 0.94 -14.44
C VAL A 37 -16.91 0.68 -12.96
N GLN A 38 -16.47 -0.53 -12.63
CA GLN A 38 -16.13 -0.94 -11.26
C GLN A 38 -14.62 -0.94 -11.00
N VAL A 39 -13.82 -0.96 -12.08
CA VAL A 39 -12.36 -0.89 -11.96
C VAL A 39 -11.95 0.43 -11.31
N GLY A 40 -11.13 0.36 -10.26
CA GLY A 40 -10.65 1.54 -9.54
C GLY A 40 -9.31 2.06 -10.05
N ARG A 41 -8.48 1.16 -10.61
CA ARG A 41 -7.16 1.51 -11.14
C ARG A 41 -6.73 0.55 -12.24
N VAL A 42 -6.03 1.06 -13.25
CA VAL A 42 -5.44 0.23 -14.32
C VAL A 42 -3.93 0.44 -14.32
N GLN A 43 -3.17 -0.65 -14.18
CA GLN A 43 -1.71 -0.64 -14.30
C GLN A 43 -1.28 -1.03 -15.71
N ASN A 44 -0.22 -0.39 -16.21
CA ASN A 44 0.48 -0.81 -17.42
C ASN A 44 1.82 -1.46 -17.02
N PHE A 45 1.91 -2.78 -17.12
CA PHE A 45 3.10 -3.50 -16.66
C PHE A 45 4.35 -3.18 -17.48
N ARG A 46 4.20 -2.87 -18.77
CA ARG A 46 5.34 -2.48 -19.62
C ARG A 46 5.96 -1.15 -19.19
N SER A 47 5.14 -0.20 -18.71
CA SER A 47 5.62 1.09 -18.22
C SER A 47 6.42 0.99 -16.92
N TRP A 48 6.17 -0.06 -16.12
CA TRP A 48 7.00 -0.38 -14.96
C TRP A 48 8.37 -0.92 -15.39
N SER A 49 8.38 -1.93 -16.27
CA SER A 49 9.58 -2.51 -16.84
C SER A 49 9.24 -3.25 -18.14
N PRO A 50 9.93 -2.96 -19.25
CA PRO A 50 9.70 -3.66 -20.53
C PRO A 50 9.85 -5.18 -20.42
N GLU A 51 10.70 -5.67 -19.52
CA GLU A 51 10.94 -7.10 -19.29
C GLU A 51 9.73 -7.83 -18.71
N MET A 52 8.78 -7.11 -18.09
CA MET A 52 7.53 -7.69 -17.59
C MET A 52 6.60 -8.15 -18.72
N VAL A 53 6.80 -7.63 -19.94
CA VAL A 53 6.00 -7.98 -21.12
C VAL A 53 6.94 -8.31 -22.28
N PRO A 54 7.39 -9.57 -22.40
CA PRO A 54 8.49 -9.95 -23.32
C PRO A 54 8.11 -9.84 -24.80
N ASP A 55 6.82 -9.97 -25.16
CA ASP A 55 6.37 -9.80 -26.56
C ASP A 55 6.08 -8.31 -26.81
N PRO A 56 6.84 -7.66 -27.72
CA PRO A 56 6.66 -6.24 -28.00
C PRO A 56 5.33 -5.91 -28.70
N SER A 57 4.66 -6.89 -29.31
CA SER A 57 3.36 -6.70 -29.96
C SER A 57 2.17 -6.82 -29.01
N ILE A 58 2.42 -7.14 -27.76
CA ILE A 58 1.41 -7.31 -26.71
C ILE A 58 1.61 -6.26 -25.61
N ALA A 59 0.55 -5.58 -25.23
CA ALA A 59 0.47 -4.85 -23.98
C ALA A 59 -0.14 -5.76 -22.90
N CYS A 60 0.35 -5.65 -21.67
CA CYS A 60 -0.26 -6.31 -20.53
C CYS A 60 -0.65 -5.26 -19.49
N VAL A 61 -1.93 -5.26 -19.11
CA VAL A 61 -2.47 -4.35 -18.10
C VAL A 61 -3.12 -5.12 -16.97
N GLY A 62 -3.11 -4.55 -15.77
CA GLY A 62 -3.81 -5.07 -14.58
C GLY A 62 -4.94 -4.14 -14.17
N LEU A 63 -6.16 -4.63 -14.26
CA LEU A 63 -7.34 -3.93 -13.77
C LEU A 63 -7.56 -4.31 -12.31
N GLU A 64 -7.59 -3.32 -11.44
CA GLU A 64 -7.66 -3.49 -9.99
C GLU A 64 -9.05 -3.20 -9.47
N TYR A 65 -9.61 -4.15 -8.75
CA TYR A 65 -10.93 -4.07 -8.13
C TYR A 65 -10.79 -4.21 -6.62
N PHE A 66 -11.35 -3.25 -5.90
CA PHE A 66 -11.42 -3.28 -4.45
C PHE A 66 -12.72 -3.95 -4.02
N CYS A 67 -12.61 -5.04 -3.30
CA CYS A 67 -13.75 -5.88 -2.95
C CYS A 67 -13.59 -6.46 -1.54
N PHE A 68 -14.60 -7.19 -1.10
CA PHE A 68 -14.57 -8.01 0.10
C PHE A 68 -14.89 -9.46 -0.28
N GLU A 69 -14.41 -10.42 0.50
CA GLU A 69 -14.61 -11.86 0.28
C GLU A 69 -16.09 -12.27 0.05
N ASN A 70 -17.02 -11.49 0.60
CA ASN A 70 -18.46 -11.74 0.45
C ASN A 70 -19.11 -10.98 -0.73
N ASP A 71 -18.36 -10.24 -1.50
CA ASP A 71 -18.89 -9.49 -2.63
C ASP A 71 -19.15 -10.41 -3.84
N ASN A 72 -20.16 -10.07 -4.64
CA ASN A 72 -20.45 -10.79 -5.88
C ASN A 72 -19.23 -10.79 -6.82
N LEU A 73 -18.45 -9.70 -6.83
CA LEU A 73 -17.25 -9.58 -7.65
C LEU A 73 -16.21 -10.64 -7.26
N TRP A 74 -15.97 -10.83 -5.96
CA TRP A 74 -15.05 -11.85 -5.44
C TRP A 74 -15.48 -13.27 -5.79
N ALA A 75 -16.77 -13.53 -5.73
CA ALA A 75 -17.37 -14.84 -6.02
C ALA A 75 -17.52 -15.16 -7.52
N SER A 76 -17.31 -14.18 -8.40
CA SER A 76 -17.43 -14.35 -9.86
C SER A 76 -16.37 -15.31 -10.40
N THR A 77 -16.68 -16.01 -11.49
CA THR A 77 -15.70 -16.87 -12.16
C THR A 77 -14.60 -16.02 -12.83
N ASP A 78 -13.43 -16.61 -13.05
CA ASP A 78 -12.34 -15.93 -13.75
C ASP A 78 -12.75 -15.51 -15.17
N ALA A 79 -13.55 -16.35 -15.85
CA ALA A 79 -14.07 -16.03 -17.17
C ALA A 79 -14.98 -14.79 -17.15
N ASP A 80 -15.89 -14.71 -16.17
CA ASP A 80 -16.80 -13.56 -16.04
C ASP A 80 -16.03 -12.27 -15.71
N LEU A 81 -15.00 -12.37 -14.86
CA LEU A 81 -14.15 -11.24 -14.50
C LEU A 81 -13.31 -10.75 -15.69
N ILE A 82 -12.79 -11.65 -16.50
CA ILE A 82 -12.06 -11.29 -17.73
C ILE A 82 -13.01 -10.60 -18.71
N GLU A 83 -14.21 -11.10 -18.91
CA GLU A 83 -15.20 -10.45 -19.79
C GLU A 83 -15.67 -9.10 -19.23
N LEU A 84 -15.84 -8.96 -17.92
CA LEU A 84 -16.08 -7.67 -17.27
C LEU A 84 -14.95 -6.68 -17.58
N ALA A 85 -13.71 -7.07 -17.34
CA ALA A 85 -12.53 -6.24 -17.55
C ALA A 85 -12.39 -5.80 -19.02
N LYS A 86 -12.61 -6.71 -19.98
CA LYS A 86 -12.63 -6.39 -21.41
C LYS A 86 -13.68 -5.33 -21.75
N LYS A 87 -14.90 -5.51 -21.22
CA LYS A 87 -15.99 -4.56 -21.41
C LYS A 87 -15.65 -3.18 -20.83
N GLU A 88 -15.09 -3.13 -19.64
CA GLU A 88 -14.74 -1.89 -18.97
C GLU A 88 -13.60 -1.15 -19.69
N MET A 89 -12.59 -1.86 -20.17
CA MET A 89 -11.55 -1.27 -21.04
C MET A 89 -12.13 -0.65 -22.29
N GLY A 90 -13.13 -1.27 -22.90
CA GLY A 90 -13.87 -0.72 -24.04
C GLY A 90 -14.69 0.52 -23.68
N ILE A 91 -15.37 0.52 -22.52
CA ILE A 91 -16.14 1.69 -22.03
C ILE A 91 -15.21 2.88 -21.79
N LEU A 92 -14.04 2.63 -21.20
CA LEU A 92 -13.02 3.64 -20.92
C LEU A 92 -12.29 4.13 -22.21
N GLY A 93 -12.47 3.43 -23.33
CA GLY A 93 -11.78 3.76 -24.58
C GLY A 93 -10.29 3.45 -24.57
N LEU A 94 -9.83 2.62 -23.62
CA LEU A 94 -8.41 2.26 -23.47
C LEU A 94 -7.97 1.15 -24.43
N CYS A 95 -8.87 0.25 -24.82
CA CYS A 95 -8.65 -0.71 -25.89
C CYS A 95 -9.98 -1.15 -26.50
N LYS A 96 -9.91 -1.84 -27.65
CA LYS A 96 -11.08 -2.53 -28.18
C LYS A 96 -11.16 -3.93 -27.56
N PRO A 97 -12.35 -4.40 -27.15
CA PRO A 97 -12.51 -5.73 -26.56
C PRO A 97 -12.00 -6.87 -27.45
N GLU A 98 -12.09 -6.72 -28.79
CA GLU A 98 -11.59 -7.69 -29.77
C GLU A 98 -10.07 -7.81 -29.84
N ASP A 99 -9.34 -6.81 -29.35
CA ASP A 99 -7.88 -6.83 -29.30
C ASP A 99 -7.33 -7.59 -28.08
N VAL A 100 -8.21 -7.94 -27.12
CA VAL A 100 -7.82 -8.75 -25.95
C VAL A 100 -7.64 -10.19 -26.38
N VAL A 101 -6.42 -10.71 -26.27
CA VAL A 101 -6.03 -12.07 -26.68
C VAL A 101 -5.97 -13.07 -25.53
N GLY A 102 -6.02 -12.60 -24.29
CA GLY A 102 -6.03 -13.45 -23.11
C GLY A 102 -6.17 -12.66 -21.82
N GLY A 103 -6.36 -13.38 -20.73
CA GLY A 103 -6.44 -12.79 -19.40
C GLY A 103 -6.20 -13.80 -18.29
N ALA A 104 -5.89 -13.30 -17.11
CA ALA A 104 -5.75 -14.07 -15.89
C ALA A 104 -6.30 -13.28 -14.70
N VAL A 105 -6.75 -13.98 -13.65
CA VAL A 105 -7.31 -13.36 -12.45
C VAL A 105 -6.46 -13.75 -11.24
N VAL A 106 -6.09 -12.75 -10.46
CA VAL A 106 -5.38 -12.94 -9.19
C VAL A 106 -6.23 -12.35 -8.07
N ARG A 107 -6.52 -13.16 -7.06
CA ARG A 107 -7.23 -12.75 -5.84
C ARG A 107 -6.24 -12.70 -4.69
N GLN A 108 -6.17 -11.56 -4.03
CA GLN A 108 -5.35 -11.35 -2.85
C GLN A 108 -6.25 -11.06 -1.66
N GLU A 109 -6.38 -12.04 -0.77
CA GLU A 109 -7.07 -11.87 0.50
C GLU A 109 -6.28 -10.94 1.43
N LYS A 110 -7.00 -10.15 2.22
CA LYS A 110 -6.42 -9.29 3.27
C LYS A 110 -5.32 -8.36 2.75
N ALA A 111 -5.54 -7.78 1.57
CA ALA A 111 -4.55 -6.93 0.92
C ALA A 111 -4.35 -5.60 1.61
N TYR A 112 -5.42 -5.03 2.16
CA TYR A 112 -5.40 -3.72 2.82
C TYR A 112 -6.03 -3.79 4.21
N PRO A 113 -5.38 -3.26 5.26
CA PRO A 113 -6.03 -3.03 6.54
C PRO A 113 -7.14 -1.98 6.37
N VAL A 114 -8.26 -2.17 7.06
CA VAL A 114 -9.35 -1.18 7.12
C VAL A 114 -9.20 -0.40 8.42
N TYR A 115 -9.17 0.92 8.31
CA TYR A 115 -9.11 1.85 9.44
C TYR A 115 -10.54 2.28 9.77
N ASP A 116 -11.15 1.58 10.69
CA ASP A 116 -12.45 1.94 11.27
C ASP A 116 -12.25 2.62 12.63
N ASP A 117 -13.35 3.06 13.23
CA ASP A 117 -13.32 3.82 14.50
C ASP A 117 -12.63 3.07 15.65
N ASP A 118 -12.66 1.73 15.64
CA ASP A 118 -12.07 0.88 16.68
C ASP A 118 -10.65 0.40 16.34
N TYR A 119 -10.14 0.71 15.13
CA TYR A 119 -8.86 0.22 14.62
C TYR A 119 -7.70 0.47 15.59
N ALA A 120 -7.49 1.74 15.97
CA ALA A 120 -6.34 2.13 16.79
C ALA A 120 -6.36 1.45 18.17
N ALA A 121 -7.53 1.37 18.80
CA ALA A 121 -7.71 0.71 20.09
C ALA A 121 -7.46 -0.80 20.00
N ASN A 122 -7.95 -1.46 18.95
CA ASN A 122 -7.74 -2.89 18.74
C ASN A 122 -6.26 -3.23 18.47
N VAL A 123 -5.57 -2.45 17.64
CA VAL A 123 -4.15 -2.64 17.34
C VAL A 123 -3.30 -2.44 18.58
N GLU A 124 -3.53 -1.37 19.35
CA GLU A 124 -2.74 -1.09 20.56
C GLU A 124 -2.96 -2.17 21.65
N ALA A 125 -4.19 -2.63 21.84
CA ALA A 125 -4.48 -3.70 22.81
C ALA A 125 -3.78 -5.02 22.40
N MET A 126 -3.79 -5.37 21.12
CA MET A 126 -3.07 -6.55 20.61
C MET A 126 -1.56 -6.40 20.76
N ARG A 127 -1.02 -5.25 20.40
CA ARG A 127 0.39 -4.94 20.51
C ARG A 127 0.86 -5.12 21.95
N SER A 128 0.18 -4.48 22.91
CA SER A 128 0.49 -4.55 24.33
C SER A 128 0.42 -5.98 24.87
N GLU A 129 -0.60 -6.76 24.48
CA GLU A 129 -0.74 -8.15 24.89
C GLU A 129 0.40 -9.02 24.33
N LEU A 130 0.75 -8.86 23.05
CA LEU A 130 1.79 -9.65 22.40
C LEU A 130 3.18 -9.30 22.93
N GLU A 131 3.49 -8.03 23.17
CA GLU A 131 4.78 -7.60 23.75
C GLU A 131 5.02 -8.22 25.15
N VAL A 132 3.97 -8.36 25.96
CA VAL A 132 4.06 -8.96 27.30
C VAL A 132 4.15 -10.49 27.25
N ARG A 133 3.28 -11.12 26.43
CA ARG A 133 3.19 -12.60 26.41
C ARG A 133 4.29 -13.27 25.59
N TYR A 134 4.75 -12.59 24.56
CA TYR A 134 5.67 -13.14 23.56
C TYR A 134 6.79 -12.13 23.24
N PRO A 135 7.71 -11.88 24.21
CA PRO A 135 8.72 -10.82 24.06
C PRO A 135 9.71 -11.05 22.91
N THR A 136 9.75 -12.25 22.35
CA THR A 136 10.57 -12.59 21.18
C THR A 136 9.79 -12.57 19.85
N LEU A 137 8.48 -12.26 19.90
CA LEU A 137 7.65 -12.10 18.71
C LEU A 137 7.65 -10.63 18.30
N HIS A 138 8.10 -10.38 17.08
CA HIS A 138 8.17 -9.04 16.50
C HIS A 138 7.18 -8.91 15.34
N MET A 139 6.24 -7.97 15.46
CA MET A 139 5.27 -7.67 14.39
C MET A 139 5.87 -6.63 13.46
N VAL A 140 5.99 -6.96 12.17
CA VAL A 140 6.58 -6.07 11.16
C VAL A 140 5.77 -6.10 9.87
N GLY A 141 5.93 -5.08 9.04
CA GLY A 141 5.31 -4.98 7.73
C GLY A 141 3.81 -4.65 7.76
N ARG A 142 3.17 -4.76 6.60
CA ARG A 142 1.76 -4.36 6.43
C ARG A 142 0.81 -5.22 7.28
N ASN A 143 0.84 -6.51 7.08
CA ASN A 143 -0.12 -7.41 7.76
C ASN A 143 0.25 -7.68 9.22
N GLY A 144 1.55 -7.77 9.54
CA GLY A 144 2.01 -7.99 10.91
C GLY A 144 1.66 -6.82 11.84
N MET A 145 1.71 -5.59 11.34
CA MET A 145 1.37 -4.40 12.10
C MET A 145 -0.08 -3.94 11.89
N HIS A 146 -0.83 -4.59 11.01
CA HIS A 146 -2.15 -4.15 10.55
C HIS A 146 -2.12 -2.67 10.15
N ARG A 147 -1.14 -2.29 9.32
CA ARG A 147 -0.88 -0.91 8.92
C ARG A 147 -0.63 -0.82 7.41
N TYR A 148 -1.09 0.26 6.79
CA TYR A 148 -0.90 0.49 5.35
C TYR A 148 0.56 0.83 5.04
N ASN A 149 1.41 -0.17 5.09
CA ASN A 149 2.83 -0.06 4.76
C ASN A 149 3.07 -0.47 3.31
N ASN A 150 3.75 0.38 2.53
CA ASN A 150 4.30 0.02 1.25
C ASN A 150 5.55 -0.86 1.43
N GLN A 151 6.17 -1.31 0.34
CA GLN A 151 7.32 -2.24 0.41
C GLN A 151 8.49 -1.65 1.20
N ASP A 152 8.85 -0.40 0.96
CA ASP A 152 9.90 0.35 1.65
C ASP A 152 9.65 0.44 3.16
N HIS A 153 8.42 0.79 3.57
CA HIS A 153 8.03 0.83 4.98
C HIS A 153 8.09 -0.57 5.62
N ALA A 154 7.60 -1.60 4.92
CA ALA A 154 7.67 -2.97 5.41
C ALA A 154 9.11 -3.45 5.60
N MET A 155 10.00 -3.15 4.66
CA MET A 155 11.43 -3.44 4.76
C MET A 155 12.07 -2.66 5.92
N MET A 156 11.77 -1.36 6.06
CA MET A 156 12.31 -0.52 7.12
C MET A 156 11.90 -1.04 8.50
N THR A 157 10.63 -1.40 8.72
CA THR A 157 10.19 -1.97 10.00
C THR A 157 10.93 -3.25 10.36
N ALA A 158 11.24 -4.10 9.38
CA ALA A 158 12.01 -5.32 9.59
C ALA A 158 13.48 -5.00 9.93
N MET A 159 14.12 -4.09 9.20
CA MET A 159 15.52 -3.69 9.42
C MET A 159 15.71 -3.10 10.83
N LEU A 160 14.88 -2.14 11.22
CA LEU A 160 14.93 -1.51 12.54
C LEU A 160 14.62 -2.51 13.67
N THR A 161 13.77 -3.50 13.41
CA THR A 161 13.53 -4.59 14.37
C THR A 161 14.79 -5.42 14.59
N VAL A 162 15.52 -5.76 13.52
CA VAL A 162 16.79 -6.50 13.62
C VAL A 162 17.82 -5.69 14.42
N GLU A 163 17.90 -4.38 14.21
CA GLU A 163 18.79 -3.51 14.99
C GLU A 163 18.41 -3.49 16.47
N ASN A 164 17.12 -3.43 16.81
CA ASN A 164 16.65 -3.54 18.19
C ASN A 164 17.04 -4.89 18.83
N ILE A 165 16.89 -5.99 18.07
CA ILE A 165 17.28 -7.34 18.55
C ILE A 165 18.80 -7.40 18.79
N ALA A 166 19.61 -6.91 17.84
CA ALA A 166 21.06 -6.91 17.93
C ALA A 166 21.57 -6.04 19.09
N ALA A 167 20.91 -4.93 19.38
CA ALA A 167 21.22 -4.05 20.50
C ALA A 167 20.75 -4.61 21.88
N GLY A 168 19.93 -5.65 21.89
CA GLY A 168 19.32 -6.18 23.12
C GLY A 168 18.34 -5.20 23.79
N SER A 169 17.92 -4.15 23.10
CA SER A 169 17.03 -3.11 23.63
C SER A 169 16.28 -2.41 22.50
N ARG A 170 15.17 -1.73 22.82
CA ARG A 170 14.42 -0.93 21.83
C ARG A 170 15.15 0.39 21.58
N VAL A 171 16.00 0.44 20.55
CA VAL A 171 16.70 1.66 20.06
C VAL A 171 15.85 2.45 19.07
N TYR A 172 14.93 1.78 18.36
CA TYR A 172 14.00 2.39 17.43
C TYR A 172 12.56 2.01 17.76
N ASN A 173 11.66 2.98 17.65
CA ASN A 173 10.23 2.69 17.65
C ASN A 173 9.77 2.42 16.21
N ILE A 174 9.63 1.16 15.85
CA ILE A 174 9.24 0.75 14.49
C ILE A 174 7.81 1.19 14.12
N TRP A 175 7.00 1.57 15.10
CA TRP A 175 5.65 2.07 14.89
C TRP A 175 5.62 3.51 14.37
N ASN A 176 6.74 4.23 14.43
CA ASN A 176 6.91 5.54 13.85
C ASN A 176 7.32 5.50 12.35
N VAL A 177 7.55 4.32 11.79
CA VAL A 177 7.68 4.17 10.34
C VAL A 177 6.32 4.40 9.71
N ASN A 178 6.24 5.32 8.73
CA ASN A 178 5.01 5.68 8.03
C ASN A 178 3.90 6.17 8.99
N GLU A 179 4.24 7.09 9.87
CA GLU A 179 3.28 7.72 10.81
C GLU A 179 2.16 8.44 10.05
N ASP A 180 2.47 9.03 8.89
CA ASP A 180 1.53 9.80 8.08
C ASP A 180 0.56 8.93 7.24
N ALA A 181 0.71 7.59 7.25
CA ALA A 181 -0.18 6.70 6.48
C ALA A 181 -1.64 6.79 6.92
N GLU A 182 -1.89 7.08 8.19
CA GLU A 182 -3.25 7.29 8.73
C GLU A 182 -3.89 8.57 8.17
N TYR A 183 -3.07 9.54 7.74
CA TYR A 183 -3.52 10.83 7.21
C TYR A 183 -4.03 10.72 5.76
N HIS A 184 -3.45 9.82 4.98
CA HIS A 184 -3.81 9.67 3.55
C HIS A 184 -5.08 8.85 3.32
N GLU A 185 -5.54 8.08 4.28
CA GLU A 185 -6.75 7.25 4.16
C GLU A 185 -7.98 7.81 4.91
N ALA A 186 -7.82 8.90 5.66
CA ALA A 186 -8.92 9.51 6.43
C ALA A 186 -9.97 10.25 5.57
N GLY A 187 -9.93 10.11 4.23
CA GLY A 187 -10.93 10.64 3.31
C GLY A 187 -10.80 12.14 3.00
N ASP A 188 -11.75 12.68 2.24
CA ASP A 188 -11.78 14.02 1.60
C ASP A 188 -11.33 15.24 2.42
N GLU A 189 -11.29 15.17 3.74
CA GLU A 189 -10.83 16.28 4.59
C GLU A 189 -9.29 16.46 4.54
N GLY A 190 -8.53 15.38 4.31
CA GLY A 190 -7.08 15.44 4.16
C GLY A 190 -6.63 16.07 2.84
N GLU A 191 -7.31 15.79 1.74
CA GLU A 191 -6.98 16.36 0.43
C GLU A 191 -7.16 17.88 0.38
N GLN A 192 -8.16 18.43 1.07
CA GLN A 192 -8.38 19.88 1.10
C GLN A 192 -7.27 20.64 1.85
N GLN A 193 -6.63 20.04 2.84
CA GLN A 193 -5.50 20.64 3.54
C GLN A 193 -4.21 20.57 2.72
N ILE A 194 -3.98 19.50 1.95
CA ILE A 194 -2.82 19.35 1.06
C ILE A 194 -2.89 20.35 -0.11
N ILE A 195 -4.08 20.57 -0.67
CA ILE A 195 -4.30 21.55 -1.75
C ILE A 195 -4.12 23.00 -1.25
N ALA A 196 -4.43 23.29 0.01
CA ALA A 196 -4.27 24.60 0.61
C ALA A 196 -2.82 24.93 0.98
N ALA A 197 -1.98 23.94 1.24
CA ALA A 197 -0.54 24.13 1.48
C ALA A 197 0.19 24.21 0.13
N LYS A 198 0.32 25.41 -0.43
CA LYS A 198 1.34 25.67 -1.47
C LYS A 198 2.71 25.35 -0.85
N VAL A 199 3.21 24.16 -1.15
CA VAL A 199 4.58 23.76 -0.82
C VAL A 199 5.50 24.74 -1.53
N THR A 200 6.23 25.56 -0.78
CA THR A 200 7.27 26.42 -1.33
C THR A 200 8.43 25.54 -1.85
N GLU A 201 9.19 26.02 -2.84
CA GLU A 201 10.34 25.26 -3.40
C GLU A 201 11.33 24.83 -2.30
N ASP A 202 11.51 25.63 -1.25
CA ASP A 202 12.36 25.31 -0.10
C ASP A 202 11.79 24.13 0.74
N GLN A 203 10.47 24.00 0.86
CA GLN A 203 9.83 22.87 1.54
C GLN A 203 9.91 21.59 0.71
N ALA A 204 9.81 21.69 -0.62
CA ALA A 204 10.00 20.54 -1.50
C ALA A 204 11.44 20.01 -1.45
N ALA A 205 12.44 20.89 -1.34
CA ALA A 205 13.84 20.49 -1.16
C ALA A 205 14.09 19.81 0.20
N ALA A 206 13.41 20.24 1.27
CA ALA A 206 13.48 19.60 2.59
C ALA A 206 12.84 18.20 2.59
N LEU A 207 11.70 18.02 1.91
CA LEU A 207 11.01 16.73 1.79
C LEU A 207 11.82 15.67 1.01
N THR A 208 12.75 16.10 0.13
CA THR A 208 13.62 15.19 -0.62
C THR A 208 14.89 14.77 0.13
N SER A 209 15.23 15.43 1.24
CA SER A 209 16.48 15.20 1.98
C SER A 209 16.33 14.37 3.26
N GLU A 210 15.14 14.28 3.84
CA GLU A 210 14.88 13.47 5.02
C GLU A 210 14.09 12.21 4.62
N ARG A 211 14.76 11.04 4.66
CA ARG A 211 14.06 9.76 4.68
C ARG A 211 13.32 9.68 6.01
N ASP A 212 12.04 9.27 6.00
CA ASP A 212 11.23 9.00 7.20
C ASP A 212 11.78 7.79 8.00
N VAL A 213 13.00 7.94 8.51
CA VAL A 213 13.59 6.97 9.42
C VAL A 213 13.29 7.48 10.84
N PRO A 214 12.61 6.69 11.68
CA PRO A 214 12.35 7.05 13.07
C PRO A 214 13.65 7.42 13.77
N LYS A 215 13.65 8.51 14.53
CA LYS A 215 14.81 8.91 15.32
C LYS A 215 15.12 7.83 16.36
N ARG A 216 16.42 7.60 16.59
CA ARG A 216 16.88 6.66 17.59
C ARG A 216 16.39 7.10 18.98
N ILE A 217 15.81 6.18 19.72
CA ILE A 217 15.40 6.45 21.10
C ILE A 217 16.66 6.57 21.95
N ALA A 218 16.87 7.73 22.57
CA ALA A 218 17.98 7.91 23.50
C ALA A 218 17.81 6.98 24.72
N PRO A 219 18.88 6.33 25.21
CA PRO A 219 18.83 5.56 26.44
C PRO A 219 18.39 6.45 27.61
N ALA A 220 17.56 5.95 28.48
CA ALA A 220 17.09 6.70 29.65
C ALA A 220 18.27 7.26 30.45
N GLY A 221 18.41 8.60 30.53
CA GLY A 221 19.45 9.29 31.27
C GLY A 221 20.66 9.75 30.46
N GLN A 222 20.69 9.57 29.12
CA GLN A 222 21.67 10.21 28.26
C GLN A 222 21.04 11.35 27.45
N PRO A 223 21.72 12.48 27.26
CA PRO A 223 21.23 13.54 26.37
C PRO A 223 21.16 13.04 24.93
N ASP A 224 20.17 13.55 24.20
CA ASP A 224 19.94 13.19 22.81
C ASP A 224 21.21 13.51 21.98
N VAL A 225 21.63 12.57 21.13
CA VAL A 225 22.84 12.73 20.30
C VAL A 225 22.76 13.96 19.37
N ASP A 226 21.54 14.42 19.06
CA ASP A 226 21.33 15.65 18.25
C ASP A 226 21.65 16.94 19.01
N ASP A 227 21.68 16.93 20.37
CA ASP A 227 22.08 18.09 21.17
C ASP A 227 23.60 18.25 21.28
N ILE A 228 24.38 17.21 21.04
CA ILE A 228 25.84 17.24 21.12
C ILE A 228 26.45 17.94 19.88
N SER A 229 25.78 17.88 18.73
CA SER A 229 26.27 18.50 17.49
C SER A 229 26.04 20.02 17.42
N LYS A 230 25.23 20.60 18.31
CA LYS A 230 24.96 22.05 18.36
C LYS A 230 25.84 22.81 19.38
N ALA A 231 26.67 22.11 20.15
CA ALA A 231 27.52 22.64 21.19
C ALA A 231 29.03 22.61 20.84
N ALA A 232 29.38 22.25 19.59
CA ALA A 232 30.77 22.24 19.11
C ALA A 232 31.02 23.31 18.03
#